data_b44136f5f52e660979a6ac8c3da7997a
#
_entry.id   b44136f5f52e660979a6ac8c3da7997a
#
_cell.length_a   1.000
_cell.length_b   1.000
_cell.length_c   1.000
_cell.angle_alpha   90.00
_cell.angle_beta   90.00
_cell.angle_gamma   90.00
#
_symmetry.space_group_name_H-M   'P 1'
#
loop_
_entity.id
_entity.type
_entity.pdbx_description
1 polymer ?
#
loop_
_entity_poly.entity_id
_entity_poly.type
_entity_poly.pdbx_seq_one_letter_code
_entity_poly.pdbx_strand_id
1 'polypeptide(L)'
;MSLSPSLVRRRRPPAGDAPPRLSDAWAALAGLSAVFLFEMLDTSVLNVALPTIGRDLGSSSGGLQWVSGGYSVAFGGLMLLFGAVADRVGRRRVMLVGLVLLALASVATVGVTTTGELVAVRVATGVAAAMTTPGSMALAFRLFDDEGLRVRALTVISTAGLVGLAVGPTVGGLVLAVAPWQVLLLADVPVALLAVVGIRLGVARDEPDDLRREPVDVVGGLLGAVAVTGALVTPTVLVQSGGASSWGWLCVAATVAGAAAFVVRERSARHPLVDLPLLARPLVSSGLAFKAAAGLAVAGLSYLVTLQLQFAWGWPPALAAVGTLPQVVVLLAGGRFVGPFVRRVGLGRAAWTSSLAVVSGLAVFGALGRHGYGWVLVALVLVAAGMRVVGVVAGASVLTGLPADRTSVGAALVDTSSELAGGAAVAAAGTIVAALVTGSIATSPWTADRLASFQDALTVAGLGLAAVAALLVVVGMRRARADAPGAADPDAPDPAGVPVALAPTAPTAPTTPAGTSPAVPTEETSRA
;
A
#
# COMPACT_ATOMS: atom_id res chain seq x y z
N MET A 1 12.29 -48.61 -8.35
CA MET A 1 12.73 -47.57 -9.30
C MET A 1 12.91 -46.29 -8.51
N SER A 2 14.17 -45.98 -8.19
CA SER A 2 14.58 -44.88 -7.34
C SER A 2 14.61 -43.58 -8.12
N LEU A 3 13.82 -42.61 -7.75
CA LEU A 3 13.88 -41.24 -8.27
C LEU A 3 14.98 -40.49 -7.50
N SER A 4 16.07 -40.21 -8.20
CA SER A 4 17.16 -39.34 -7.73
C SER A 4 16.68 -37.90 -7.63
N PRO A 5 16.92 -37.19 -6.51
CA PRO A 5 16.69 -35.75 -6.45
C PRO A 5 17.79 -35.02 -7.22
N SER A 6 17.42 -34.32 -8.28
CA SER A 6 18.29 -33.43 -9.01
C SER A 6 18.77 -32.30 -8.11
N LEU A 7 20.00 -32.40 -7.64
CA LEU A 7 20.74 -31.36 -6.92
C LEU A 7 20.83 -30.09 -7.79
N VAL A 8 20.10 -29.07 -7.43
CA VAL A 8 20.35 -27.71 -7.89
C VAL A 8 21.78 -27.34 -7.48
N ARG A 9 22.70 -27.40 -8.42
CA ARG A 9 24.08 -26.92 -8.24
C ARG A 9 24.06 -25.40 -8.03
N ARG A 10 23.98 -24.97 -6.78
CA ARG A 10 24.30 -23.60 -6.40
C ARG A 10 25.78 -23.36 -6.79
N ARG A 11 26.03 -22.47 -7.75
CA ARG A 11 27.38 -21.95 -7.97
C ARG A 11 27.83 -21.27 -6.68
N ARG A 12 28.82 -21.87 -5.99
CA ARG A 12 29.56 -21.17 -4.92
C ARG A 12 30.28 -19.98 -5.56
N PRO A 13 30.16 -18.78 -5.01
CA PRO A 13 31.02 -17.67 -5.40
C PRO A 13 32.50 -18.06 -5.14
N PRO A 14 33.44 -17.55 -5.94
CA PRO A 14 34.87 -17.79 -5.72
C PRO A 14 35.26 -17.30 -4.32
N ALA A 15 36.04 -18.12 -3.61
CA ALA A 15 36.54 -17.80 -2.29
C ALA A 15 37.49 -16.58 -2.38
N GLY A 16 37.03 -15.41 -1.93
CA GLY A 16 37.83 -14.17 -1.93
C GLY A 16 37.04 -12.89 -1.82
N ASP A 17 35.74 -12.89 -2.13
CA ASP A 17 34.95 -11.66 -2.08
C ASP A 17 34.39 -11.42 -0.67
N ALA A 18 34.53 -10.16 -0.19
CA ALA A 18 33.89 -9.70 1.03
C ALA A 18 32.38 -9.95 0.94
N PRO A 19 31.68 -10.26 2.06
CA PRO A 19 30.25 -10.51 2.02
C PRO A 19 29.52 -9.32 1.36
N PRO A 20 28.51 -9.55 0.48
CA PRO A 20 27.81 -8.49 -0.22
C PRO A 20 27.23 -7.48 0.79
N ARG A 21 27.34 -6.20 0.45
CA ARG A 21 26.82 -5.09 1.28
C ARG A 21 25.62 -4.45 0.58
N LEU A 22 24.75 -3.79 1.36
CA LEU A 22 23.66 -2.98 0.78
C LEU A 22 24.16 -1.94 -0.22
N SER A 23 25.36 -1.37 0.03
CA SER A 23 25.99 -0.41 -0.88
C SER A 23 26.28 -0.96 -2.27
N ASP A 24 26.44 -2.27 -2.43
CA ASP A 24 26.78 -2.89 -3.71
C ASP A 24 25.59 -2.90 -4.67
N ALA A 25 24.36 -2.83 -4.13
CA ALA A 25 23.09 -2.74 -4.88
C ALA A 25 22.45 -1.34 -4.78
N TRP A 26 23.23 -0.27 -4.49
CA TRP A 26 22.68 1.08 -4.25
C TRP A 26 21.80 1.59 -5.41
N ALA A 27 22.20 1.33 -6.65
CA ALA A 27 21.46 1.78 -7.83
C ALA A 27 20.09 1.08 -7.95
N ALA A 28 20.04 -0.25 -7.70
CA ALA A 28 18.80 -1.00 -7.65
C ALA A 28 17.90 -0.52 -6.52
N LEU A 29 18.49 -0.34 -5.31
CA LEU A 29 17.76 0.16 -4.14
C LEU A 29 17.21 1.56 -4.38
N ALA A 30 17.99 2.46 -4.97
CA ALA A 30 17.54 3.81 -5.31
C ALA A 30 16.39 3.78 -6.33
N GLY A 31 16.51 2.96 -7.39
CA GLY A 31 15.47 2.81 -8.39
C GLY A 31 14.16 2.25 -7.84
N LEU A 32 14.24 1.16 -7.07
CA LEU A 32 13.07 0.52 -6.45
C LEU A 32 12.45 1.41 -5.37
N SER A 33 13.28 2.12 -4.59
CA SER A 33 12.81 3.10 -3.61
C SER A 33 12.10 4.28 -4.27
N ALA A 34 12.58 4.73 -5.45
CA ALA A 34 11.93 5.79 -6.20
C ALA A 34 10.54 5.38 -6.70
N VAL A 35 10.33 4.11 -7.10
CA VAL A 35 9.00 3.59 -7.47
C VAL A 35 8.02 3.69 -6.30
N PHE A 36 8.41 3.20 -5.12
CA PHE A 36 7.56 3.28 -3.92
C PHE A 36 7.33 4.71 -3.42
N LEU A 37 8.38 5.53 -3.48
CA LEU A 37 8.29 6.96 -3.15
C LEU A 37 7.25 7.64 -4.04
N PHE A 38 7.32 7.42 -5.36
CA PHE A 38 6.39 7.95 -6.34
C PHE A 38 4.95 7.55 -6.00
N GLU A 39 4.69 6.25 -5.88
CA GLU A 39 3.35 5.70 -5.67
C GLU A 39 2.64 6.34 -4.45
N MET A 40 3.35 6.44 -3.34
CA MET A 40 2.82 7.01 -2.11
C MET A 40 2.74 8.54 -2.16
N LEU A 41 3.71 9.19 -2.82
CA LEU A 41 3.75 10.65 -2.96
C LEU A 41 2.62 11.13 -3.86
N ASP A 42 2.43 10.53 -5.05
CA ASP A 42 1.41 10.91 -6.03
C ASP A 42 0.00 10.85 -5.41
N THR A 43 -0.33 9.75 -4.75
CA THR A 43 -1.63 9.59 -4.06
C THR A 43 -1.84 10.66 -2.98
N SER A 44 -0.79 10.95 -2.22
CA SER A 44 -0.83 11.86 -1.08
C SER A 44 -0.90 13.34 -1.51
N VAL A 45 -0.11 13.72 -2.50
CA VAL A 45 -0.07 15.06 -3.09
C VAL A 45 -1.38 15.40 -3.78
N LEU A 46 -1.93 14.47 -4.57
CA LEU A 46 -3.18 14.68 -5.28
C LEU A 46 -4.33 15.05 -4.34
N ASN A 47 -4.46 14.36 -3.20
CA ASN A 47 -5.51 14.65 -2.23
C ASN A 47 -5.49 16.12 -1.79
N VAL A 48 -4.32 16.70 -1.58
CA VAL A 48 -4.17 18.13 -1.21
C VAL A 48 -4.47 19.05 -2.39
N ALA A 49 -4.19 18.62 -3.62
CA ALA A 49 -4.39 19.40 -4.83
C ALA A 49 -5.84 19.41 -5.33
N LEU A 50 -6.67 18.40 -4.96
CA LEU A 50 -8.04 18.26 -5.44
C LEU A 50 -8.88 19.54 -5.37
N PRO A 51 -8.90 20.31 -4.27
CA PRO A 51 -9.68 21.54 -4.20
C PRO A 51 -9.18 22.63 -5.17
N THR A 52 -7.87 22.72 -5.38
CA THR A 52 -7.28 23.68 -6.31
C THR A 52 -7.58 23.28 -7.77
N ILE A 53 -7.40 22.01 -8.11
CA ILE A 53 -7.78 21.43 -9.41
C ILE A 53 -9.28 21.66 -9.69
N GLY A 54 -10.12 21.45 -8.68
CA GLY A 54 -11.56 21.62 -8.80
C GLY A 54 -11.96 23.05 -9.16
N ARG A 55 -11.30 24.04 -8.57
CA ARG A 55 -11.52 25.46 -8.89
C ARG A 55 -11.00 25.83 -10.27
N ASP A 56 -9.80 25.37 -10.61
CA ASP A 56 -9.14 25.70 -11.88
C ASP A 56 -9.88 25.12 -13.09
N LEU A 57 -10.28 23.85 -13.01
CA LEU A 57 -10.99 23.15 -14.09
C LEU A 57 -12.53 23.26 -14.02
N GLY A 58 -13.08 23.98 -13.04
CA GLY A 58 -14.54 24.08 -12.86
C GLY A 58 -15.21 22.73 -12.59
N SER A 59 -14.52 21.80 -11.94
CA SER A 59 -14.94 20.41 -11.77
C SER A 59 -16.14 20.25 -10.84
N SER A 60 -17.05 19.36 -11.19
CA SER A 60 -18.09 18.88 -10.27
C SER A 60 -17.50 18.01 -9.17
N SER A 61 -18.26 17.77 -8.09
CA SER A 61 -17.86 16.85 -7.03
C SER A 61 -17.60 15.42 -7.56
N GLY A 62 -18.44 14.96 -8.49
CA GLY A 62 -18.23 13.70 -9.18
C GLY A 62 -16.98 13.70 -10.07
N GLY A 63 -16.68 14.82 -10.73
CA GLY A 63 -15.45 14.98 -11.51
C GLY A 63 -14.19 14.83 -10.66
N LEU A 64 -14.16 15.48 -9.49
CA LEU A 64 -13.04 15.36 -8.53
C LEU A 64 -12.88 13.94 -7.99
N GLN A 65 -14.00 13.26 -7.73
CA GLN A 65 -13.98 11.85 -7.35
C GLN A 65 -13.33 10.98 -8.43
N TRP A 66 -13.64 11.23 -9.72
CA TRP A 66 -13.02 10.51 -10.83
C TRP A 66 -11.54 10.84 -11.02
N VAL A 67 -11.12 12.08 -10.77
CA VAL A 67 -9.69 12.47 -10.78
C VAL A 67 -8.91 11.66 -9.74
N SER A 68 -9.43 11.52 -8.52
CA SER A 68 -8.80 10.71 -7.48
C SER A 68 -8.98 9.21 -7.72
N GLY A 69 -10.21 8.77 -8.02
CA GLY A 69 -10.56 7.36 -8.16
C GLY A 69 -10.07 6.69 -9.43
N GLY A 70 -9.92 7.44 -10.55
CA GLY A 70 -9.51 6.90 -11.85
C GLY A 70 -8.15 6.19 -11.80
N TYR A 71 -7.19 6.74 -11.06
CA TYR A 71 -5.92 6.09 -10.77
C TYR A 71 -6.12 4.75 -10.04
N SER A 72 -6.83 4.77 -8.90
CA SER A 72 -7.02 3.58 -8.05
C SER A 72 -7.79 2.47 -8.77
N VAL A 73 -8.77 2.84 -9.60
CA VAL A 73 -9.54 1.90 -10.43
C VAL A 73 -8.64 1.19 -11.44
N ALA A 74 -7.84 1.95 -12.20
CA ALA A 74 -6.93 1.38 -13.18
C ALA A 74 -5.80 0.57 -12.52
N PHE A 75 -5.22 1.10 -11.45
CA PHE A 75 -4.17 0.46 -10.67
C PHE A 75 -4.65 -0.86 -10.06
N GLY A 76 -5.71 -0.84 -9.25
CA GLY A 76 -6.24 -2.02 -8.56
C GLY A 76 -6.82 -3.05 -9.54
N GLY A 77 -7.51 -2.59 -10.61
CA GLY A 77 -8.08 -3.47 -11.62
C GLY A 77 -7.03 -4.24 -12.43
N LEU A 78 -5.89 -3.62 -12.74
CA LEU A 78 -4.88 -4.20 -13.62
C LEU A 78 -3.67 -4.80 -12.90
N MET A 79 -3.53 -4.56 -11.59
CA MET A 79 -2.36 -4.99 -10.81
C MET A 79 -2.11 -6.51 -10.90
N LEU A 80 -3.17 -7.32 -10.76
CA LEU A 80 -3.05 -8.78 -10.85
C LEU A 80 -2.66 -9.24 -12.26
N LEU A 81 -3.24 -8.63 -13.28
CA LEU A 81 -2.93 -8.94 -14.68
C LEU A 81 -1.47 -8.61 -15.01
N PHE A 82 -1.01 -7.40 -14.68
CA PHE A 82 0.37 -6.99 -14.96
C PHE A 82 1.38 -7.72 -14.09
N GLY A 83 1.03 -8.14 -12.87
CA GLY A 83 1.84 -9.04 -12.06
C GLY A 83 2.12 -10.35 -12.79
N ALA A 84 1.08 -11.00 -13.33
CA ALA A 84 1.21 -12.23 -14.09
C ALA A 84 1.95 -12.04 -15.44
N VAL A 85 1.70 -10.92 -16.14
CA VAL A 85 2.43 -10.54 -17.36
C VAL A 85 3.92 -10.34 -17.06
N ALA A 86 4.25 -9.66 -15.94
CA ALA A 86 5.63 -9.43 -15.53
C ALA A 86 6.37 -10.73 -15.21
N ASP A 87 5.70 -11.73 -14.64
CA ASP A 87 6.29 -13.05 -14.37
C ASP A 87 6.63 -13.82 -15.66
N ARG A 88 5.92 -13.55 -16.75
CA ARG A 88 6.13 -14.23 -18.04
C ARG A 88 7.07 -13.48 -18.99
N VAL A 89 6.92 -12.15 -19.08
CA VAL A 89 7.66 -11.31 -20.04
C VAL A 89 8.99 -10.81 -19.48
N GLY A 90 9.05 -10.72 -18.14
CA GLY A 90 10.17 -10.21 -17.36
C GLY A 90 9.76 -9.00 -16.52
N ARG A 91 9.98 -9.11 -15.22
CA ARG A 91 9.61 -8.08 -14.24
C ARG A 91 10.32 -6.75 -14.50
N ARG A 92 11.62 -6.81 -14.81
CA ARG A 92 12.41 -5.63 -15.14
C ARG A 92 11.91 -4.94 -16.41
N ARG A 93 11.56 -5.71 -17.45
CA ARG A 93 11.05 -5.15 -18.71
C ARG A 93 9.72 -4.46 -18.53
N VAL A 94 8.74 -5.12 -17.89
CA VAL A 94 7.41 -4.56 -17.65
C VAL A 94 7.51 -3.29 -16.81
N MET A 95 8.34 -3.30 -15.75
CA MET A 95 8.56 -2.14 -14.90
C MET A 95 9.16 -0.95 -15.66
N LEU A 96 10.17 -1.17 -16.52
CA LEU A 96 10.76 -0.10 -17.32
C LEU A 96 9.76 0.50 -18.30
N VAL A 97 8.90 -0.31 -18.92
CA VAL A 97 7.80 0.18 -19.79
C VAL A 97 6.80 0.99 -18.98
N GLY A 98 6.40 0.50 -17.80
CA GLY A 98 5.51 1.22 -16.90
C GLY A 98 6.05 2.58 -16.47
N LEU A 99 7.34 2.67 -16.13
CA LEU A 99 7.98 3.94 -15.75
C LEU A 99 8.05 4.95 -16.91
N VAL A 100 8.27 4.47 -18.14
CA VAL A 100 8.21 5.34 -19.32
C VAL A 100 6.79 5.84 -19.56
N LEU A 101 5.78 4.95 -19.47
CA LEU A 101 4.37 5.32 -19.57
C LEU A 101 3.98 6.33 -18.47
N LEU A 102 4.47 6.13 -17.25
CA LEU A 102 4.29 7.05 -16.14
C LEU A 102 4.81 8.45 -16.47
N ALA A 103 6.07 8.54 -16.92
CA ALA A 103 6.67 9.81 -17.28
C ALA A 103 5.90 10.51 -18.40
N LEU A 104 5.45 9.77 -19.43
CA LEU A 104 4.65 10.31 -20.52
C LEU A 104 3.27 10.81 -20.06
N ALA A 105 2.59 10.04 -19.20
CA ALA A 105 1.32 10.45 -18.63
C ALA A 105 1.47 11.72 -17.76
N SER A 106 2.53 11.80 -16.97
CA SER A 106 2.82 12.99 -16.16
C SER A 106 3.12 14.22 -17.01
N VAL A 107 3.87 14.09 -18.12
CA VAL A 107 4.10 15.19 -19.08
C VAL A 107 2.79 15.62 -19.73
N ALA A 108 1.88 14.70 -20.06
CA ALA A 108 0.60 15.04 -20.66
C ALA A 108 -0.26 15.96 -19.78
N THR A 109 -0.01 16.00 -18.46
CA THR A 109 -0.70 16.90 -17.52
C THR A 109 -0.56 18.39 -17.89
N VAL A 110 0.52 18.77 -18.55
CA VAL A 110 0.76 20.18 -18.99
C VAL A 110 -0.33 20.67 -19.94
N GLY A 111 -0.83 19.80 -20.81
CA GLY A 111 -1.86 20.13 -21.79
C GLY A 111 -3.29 19.98 -21.31
N VAL A 112 -3.49 19.61 -20.05
CA VAL A 112 -4.84 19.38 -19.48
C VAL A 112 -5.58 20.69 -19.28
N THR A 113 -6.77 20.78 -19.87
CA THR A 113 -7.67 21.94 -19.79
C THR A 113 -9.06 21.57 -19.27
N THR A 114 -9.38 20.28 -19.22
CA THR A 114 -10.68 19.77 -18.78
C THR A 114 -10.53 18.67 -17.73
N THR A 115 -11.55 18.50 -16.89
CA THR A 115 -11.62 17.42 -15.91
C THR A 115 -11.52 16.03 -16.58
N GLY A 116 -12.14 15.85 -17.75
CA GLY A 116 -12.11 14.58 -18.47
C GLY A 116 -10.72 14.19 -18.96
N GLU A 117 -9.95 15.17 -19.46
CA GLU A 117 -8.54 14.96 -19.84
C GLU A 117 -7.69 14.57 -18.62
N LEU A 118 -7.90 15.24 -17.47
CA LEU A 118 -7.19 14.89 -16.26
C LEU A 118 -7.53 13.46 -15.78
N VAL A 119 -8.79 13.07 -15.85
CA VAL A 119 -9.21 11.68 -15.53
C VAL A 119 -8.52 10.69 -16.46
N ALA A 120 -8.41 10.97 -17.75
CA ALA A 120 -7.70 10.11 -18.71
C ALA A 120 -6.21 9.98 -18.36
N VAL A 121 -5.56 11.08 -17.99
CA VAL A 121 -4.16 11.09 -17.50
C VAL A 121 -4.05 10.24 -16.23
N ARG A 122 -4.95 10.39 -15.27
CA ARG A 122 -4.96 9.62 -14.02
C ARG A 122 -5.14 8.11 -14.26
N VAL A 123 -6.01 7.73 -15.19
CA VAL A 123 -6.16 6.33 -15.62
C VAL A 123 -4.86 5.81 -16.23
N ALA A 124 -4.21 6.57 -17.12
CA ALA A 124 -2.92 6.18 -17.72
C ALA A 124 -1.82 6.04 -16.65
N THR A 125 -1.78 6.93 -15.66
CA THR A 125 -0.86 6.85 -14.50
C THR A 125 -1.14 5.59 -13.67
N GLY A 126 -2.41 5.25 -13.43
CA GLY A 126 -2.81 4.03 -12.73
C GLY A 126 -2.42 2.75 -13.47
N VAL A 127 -2.55 2.73 -14.81
CA VAL A 127 -2.03 1.63 -15.65
C VAL A 127 -0.53 1.48 -15.49
N ALA A 128 0.21 2.59 -15.54
CA ALA A 128 1.65 2.62 -15.36
C ALA A 128 2.07 2.09 -13.97
N ALA A 129 1.39 2.52 -12.91
CA ALA A 129 1.60 2.03 -11.55
C ALA A 129 1.34 0.52 -11.43
N ALA A 130 0.26 0.00 -12.05
CA ALA A 130 -0.04 -1.43 -12.08
C ALA A 130 1.07 -2.27 -12.75
N MET A 131 1.82 -1.69 -13.69
CA MET A 131 2.98 -2.34 -14.33
C MET A 131 4.23 -2.30 -13.45
N THR A 132 4.37 -1.35 -12.54
CA THR A 132 5.61 -1.12 -11.77
C THR A 132 5.59 -1.76 -10.38
N THR A 133 4.51 -1.61 -9.64
CA THR A 133 4.43 -1.98 -8.22
C THR A 133 4.58 -3.48 -7.96
N PRO A 134 3.87 -4.42 -8.65
CA PRO A 134 4.03 -5.85 -8.37
C PRO A 134 5.45 -6.35 -8.62
N GLY A 135 6.13 -5.77 -9.62
CA GLY A 135 7.51 -6.12 -9.96
C GLY A 135 8.53 -5.64 -8.95
N SER A 136 8.29 -4.51 -8.28
CA SER A 136 9.27 -3.85 -7.43
C SER A 136 9.64 -4.66 -6.19
N MET A 137 8.66 -5.17 -5.43
CA MET A 137 8.89 -6.05 -4.28
C MET A 137 9.56 -7.36 -4.71
N ALA A 138 9.10 -7.95 -5.80
CA ALA A 138 9.66 -9.20 -6.29
C ALA A 138 11.12 -9.06 -6.77
N LEU A 139 11.49 -7.93 -7.37
CA LEU A 139 12.88 -7.63 -7.72
C LEU A 139 13.73 -7.34 -6.47
N ALA A 140 13.17 -6.64 -5.48
CA ALA A 140 13.85 -6.40 -4.21
C ALA A 140 14.23 -7.71 -3.49
N PHE A 141 13.36 -8.72 -3.52
CA PHE A 141 13.65 -10.06 -2.99
C PHE A 141 14.81 -10.78 -3.70
N ARG A 142 15.09 -10.44 -4.96
CA ARG A 142 16.16 -11.06 -5.76
C ARG A 142 17.52 -10.37 -5.63
N LEU A 143 17.57 -9.17 -5.02
CA LEU A 143 18.82 -8.40 -4.92
C LEU A 143 19.88 -9.08 -4.05
N PHE A 144 19.46 -9.85 -3.05
CA PHE A 144 20.36 -10.48 -2.09
C PHE A 144 19.95 -11.90 -1.77
N ASP A 145 20.93 -12.81 -1.69
CA ASP A 145 20.72 -14.18 -1.23
C ASP A 145 20.64 -14.26 0.31
N ASP A 146 21.33 -13.34 1.01
CA ASP A 146 21.30 -13.24 2.46
C ASP A 146 19.97 -12.67 2.96
N GLU A 147 19.33 -13.39 3.88
CA GLU A 147 18.01 -13.00 4.42
C GLU A 147 18.06 -11.68 5.20
N GLY A 148 19.13 -11.42 5.93
CA GLY A 148 19.31 -10.18 6.69
C GLY A 148 19.44 -8.95 5.79
N LEU A 149 20.20 -9.07 4.68
CA LEU A 149 20.34 -8.02 3.68
C LEU A 149 19.03 -7.80 2.91
N ARG A 150 18.29 -8.88 2.60
CA ARG A 150 16.98 -8.82 1.96
C ARG A 150 15.98 -8.03 2.80
N VAL A 151 15.88 -8.35 4.10
CA VAL A 151 15.01 -7.62 5.04
C VAL A 151 15.39 -6.14 5.13
N ARG A 152 16.69 -5.82 5.18
CA ARG A 152 17.17 -4.43 5.19
C ARG A 152 16.84 -3.70 3.90
N ALA A 153 17.00 -4.34 2.73
CA ALA A 153 16.66 -3.78 1.43
C ALA A 153 15.16 -3.44 1.34
N LEU A 154 14.29 -4.37 1.73
CA LEU A 154 12.85 -4.16 1.79
C LEU A 154 12.47 -3.04 2.78
N THR A 155 13.17 -2.95 3.90
CA THR A 155 12.97 -1.87 4.88
C THR A 155 13.30 -0.50 4.27
N VAL A 156 14.40 -0.37 3.52
CA VAL A 156 14.78 0.88 2.84
C VAL A 156 13.72 1.28 1.83
N ILE A 157 13.29 0.35 0.97
CA ILE A 157 12.27 0.59 -0.06
C ILE A 157 10.94 1.00 0.57
N SER A 158 10.47 0.25 1.57
CA SER A 158 9.22 0.57 2.28
C SER A 158 9.29 1.90 3.03
N THR A 159 10.47 2.25 3.58
CA THR A 159 10.67 3.54 4.23
C THR A 159 10.57 4.69 3.24
N ALA A 160 11.10 4.53 2.02
CA ALA A 160 10.96 5.54 0.97
C ALA A 160 9.48 5.80 0.63
N GLY A 161 8.66 4.75 0.51
CA GLY A 161 7.21 4.92 0.32
C GLY A 161 6.53 5.63 1.49
N LEU A 162 6.87 5.27 2.73
CA LEU A 162 6.34 5.96 3.91
C LEU A 162 6.74 7.45 3.94
N VAL A 163 7.97 7.78 3.52
CA VAL A 163 8.41 9.17 3.38
C VAL A 163 7.56 9.88 2.33
N GLY A 164 7.30 9.26 1.18
CA GLY A 164 6.43 9.80 0.13
C GLY A 164 5.03 10.13 0.67
N LEU A 165 4.38 9.16 1.32
CA LEU A 165 3.06 9.33 1.93
C LEU A 165 3.05 10.46 2.97
N ALA A 166 4.10 10.51 3.79
CA ALA A 166 4.21 11.43 4.90
C ALA A 166 4.52 12.87 4.46
N VAL A 167 5.43 13.03 3.50
CA VAL A 167 5.92 14.35 3.04
C VAL A 167 5.00 14.94 1.97
N GLY A 168 4.28 14.09 1.24
CA GLY A 168 3.42 14.49 0.12
C GLY A 168 2.48 15.64 0.41
N PRO A 169 1.64 15.61 1.46
CA PRO A 169 0.73 16.70 1.75
C PRO A 169 1.46 18.02 2.02
N THR A 170 2.57 17.98 2.74
CA THR A 170 3.36 19.18 3.08
C THR A 170 4.01 19.78 1.84
N VAL A 171 4.68 18.96 1.03
CA VAL A 171 5.30 19.41 -0.23
C VAL A 171 4.21 19.89 -1.20
N GLY A 172 3.12 19.11 -1.33
CA GLY A 172 1.99 19.48 -2.17
C GLY A 172 1.40 20.85 -1.80
N GLY A 173 1.14 21.08 -0.52
CA GLY A 173 0.61 22.36 -0.04
C GLY A 173 1.56 23.53 -0.24
N LEU A 174 2.87 23.35 -0.03
CA LEU A 174 3.89 24.39 -0.26
C LEU A 174 4.05 24.71 -1.74
N VAL A 175 4.08 23.71 -2.62
CA VAL A 175 4.16 23.92 -4.07
C VAL A 175 2.92 24.64 -4.57
N LEU A 176 1.72 24.28 -4.12
CA LEU A 176 0.48 24.97 -4.49
C LEU A 176 0.40 26.43 -4.04
N ALA A 177 1.21 26.83 -3.06
CA ALA A 177 1.30 28.23 -2.64
C ALA A 177 2.05 29.11 -3.64
N VAL A 178 2.92 28.54 -4.47
CA VAL A 178 3.85 29.28 -5.36
C VAL A 178 3.82 28.85 -6.83
N ALA A 179 3.17 27.73 -7.15
CA ALA A 179 3.15 27.14 -8.48
C ALA A 179 1.78 26.54 -8.83
N PRO A 180 1.44 26.41 -10.12
CA PRO A 180 0.21 25.76 -10.56
C PRO A 180 0.24 24.26 -10.22
N TRP A 181 -0.95 23.65 -10.05
CA TRP A 181 -1.11 22.25 -9.61
C TRP A 181 -0.46 21.24 -10.58
N GLN A 182 -0.33 21.57 -11.86
CA GLN A 182 0.34 20.71 -12.85
C GLN A 182 1.78 20.38 -12.45
N VAL A 183 2.48 21.30 -11.78
CA VAL A 183 3.86 21.09 -11.30
C VAL A 183 3.97 19.91 -10.35
N LEU A 184 2.92 19.65 -9.55
CA LEU A 184 2.89 18.52 -8.63
C LEU A 184 2.92 17.18 -9.37
N LEU A 185 2.12 17.03 -10.42
CA LEU A 185 2.07 15.80 -11.23
C LEU A 185 3.28 15.70 -12.17
N LEU A 186 3.87 16.82 -12.57
CA LEU A 186 5.15 16.84 -13.31
C LEU A 186 6.35 16.38 -12.46
N ALA A 187 6.27 16.50 -11.14
CA ALA A 187 7.32 16.03 -10.24
C ALA A 187 7.53 14.50 -10.32
N ASP A 188 6.57 13.76 -10.84
CA ASP A 188 6.68 12.33 -11.09
C ASP A 188 7.69 12.00 -12.20
N VAL A 189 7.91 12.93 -13.16
CA VAL A 189 8.85 12.72 -14.29
C VAL A 189 10.28 12.50 -13.81
N PRO A 190 10.90 13.40 -13.01
CA PRO A 190 12.26 13.17 -12.51
C PRO A 190 12.35 11.92 -11.62
N VAL A 191 11.30 11.59 -10.85
CA VAL A 191 11.28 10.39 -10.02
C VAL A 191 11.22 9.12 -10.89
N ALA A 192 10.38 9.10 -11.92
CA ALA A 192 10.32 8.01 -12.89
C ALA A 192 11.64 7.82 -13.64
N LEU A 193 12.30 8.91 -14.07
CA LEU A 193 13.60 8.85 -14.73
C LEU A 193 14.69 8.32 -13.80
N LEU A 194 14.70 8.76 -12.53
CA LEU A 194 15.60 8.21 -11.50
C LEU A 194 15.39 6.71 -11.32
N ALA A 195 14.14 6.27 -11.26
CA ALA A 195 13.79 4.86 -11.16
C ALA A 195 14.26 4.08 -12.39
N VAL A 196 14.03 4.58 -13.61
CA VAL A 196 14.52 3.97 -14.86
C VAL A 196 16.03 3.79 -14.85
N VAL A 197 16.78 4.83 -14.47
CA VAL A 197 18.24 4.80 -14.42
C VAL A 197 18.69 3.79 -13.34
N GLY A 198 18.15 3.87 -12.13
CA GLY A 198 18.49 2.98 -11.04
C GLY A 198 18.23 1.50 -11.35
N ILE A 199 17.07 1.20 -11.97
CA ILE A 199 16.71 -0.18 -12.37
C ILE A 199 17.58 -0.66 -13.54
N ARG A 200 17.87 0.20 -14.52
CA ARG A 200 18.75 -0.18 -15.64
C ARG A 200 20.17 -0.49 -15.21
N LEU A 201 20.71 0.25 -14.26
CA LEU A 201 22.07 0.11 -13.77
C LEU A 201 22.20 -0.98 -12.70
N GLY A 202 21.21 -1.11 -11.81
CA GLY A 202 21.33 -1.92 -10.60
C GLY A 202 20.60 -3.27 -10.64
N VAL A 203 19.60 -3.45 -11.52
CA VAL A 203 18.84 -4.72 -11.60
C VAL A 203 19.32 -5.53 -12.82
N ALA A 204 19.69 -6.79 -12.59
CA ALA A 204 20.06 -7.71 -13.66
C ALA A 204 18.93 -7.88 -14.69
N ARG A 205 19.28 -8.24 -15.92
CA ARG A 205 18.29 -8.54 -16.96
C ARG A 205 17.53 -9.82 -16.59
N ASP A 206 16.26 -9.85 -17.00
CA ASP A 206 15.44 -11.05 -16.85
C ASP A 206 16.06 -12.19 -17.67
N GLU A 207 16.41 -13.30 -17.02
CA GLU A 207 16.93 -14.49 -17.67
C GLU A 207 15.77 -15.41 -18.10
N PRO A 208 15.89 -16.14 -19.22
CA PRO A 208 14.82 -17.04 -19.70
C PRO A 208 14.41 -18.10 -18.68
N ASP A 209 15.34 -18.54 -17.82
CA ASP A 209 15.08 -19.56 -16.79
C ASP A 209 14.31 -19.00 -15.57
N ASP A 210 14.31 -17.69 -15.41
CA ASP A 210 13.55 -16.97 -14.37
C ASP A 210 12.09 -16.73 -14.77
N LEU A 211 11.78 -16.85 -16.06
CA LEU A 211 10.46 -16.56 -16.59
C LEU A 211 9.52 -17.76 -16.41
N ARG A 212 8.30 -17.49 -15.98
CA ARG A 212 7.25 -18.51 -15.94
C ARG A 212 6.96 -18.99 -17.37
N ARG A 213 7.09 -20.28 -17.60
CA ARG A 213 6.76 -20.93 -18.89
C ARG A 213 5.25 -21.14 -19.06
N GLU A 214 4.51 -21.11 -17.98
CA GLU A 214 3.07 -21.29 -17.99
C GLU A 214 2.35 -20.10 -18.65
N PRO A 215 1.28 -20.34 -19.42
CA PRO A 215 0.50 -19.25 -20.02
C PRO A 215 -0.17 -18.42 -18.95
N VAL A 216 -0.12 -17.08 -19.12
CA VAL A 216 -0.88 -16.15 -18.25
C VAL A 216 -2.36 -16.32 -18.55
N ASP A 217 -3.18 -16.45 -17.52
CA ASP A 217 -4.63 -16.40 -17.67
C ASP A 217 -5.11 -14.94 -17.89
N VAL A 218 -4.93 -14.46 -19.13
CA VAL A 218 -5.36 -13.10 -19.51
C VAL A 218 -6.86 -12.93 -19.33
N VAL A 219 -7.66 -13.99 -19.56
CA VAL A 219 -9.11 -13.95 -19.39
C VAL A 219 -9.46 -13.77 -17.92
N GLY A 220 -8.84 -14.55 -17.02
CA GLY A 220 -8.99 -14.37 -15.58
C GLY A 220 -8.58 -12.97 -15.15
N GLY A 221 -7.45 -12.45 -15.65
CA GLY A 221 -6.99 -11.10 -15.37
C GLY A 221 -7.97 -10.00 -15.81
N LEU A 222 -8.54 -10.11 -17.00
CA LEU A 222 -9.54 -9.16 -17.49
C LEU A 222 -10.86 -9.25 -16.70
N LEU A 223 -11.32 -10.45 -16.35
CA LEU A 223 -12.50 -10.63 -15.51
C LEU A 223 -12.28 -10.05 -14.10
N GLY A 224 -11.10 -10.25 -13.52
CA GLY A 224 -10.70 -9.63 -12.26
C GLY A 224 -10.68 -8.10 -12.35
N ALA A 225 -10.12 -7.56 -13.44
CA ALA A 225 -10.12 -6.12 -13.69
C ALA A 225 -11.55 -5.56 -13.81
N VAL A 226 -12.45 -6.24 -14.52
CA VAL A 226 -13.87 -5.86 -14.63
C VAL A 226 -14.55 -5.90 -13.26
N ALA A 227 -14.30 -6.96 -12.47
CA ALA A 227 -14.89 -7.09 -11.14
C ALA A 227 -14.43 -5.98 -10.19
N VAL A 228 -13.13 -5.69 -10.14
CA VAL A 228 -12.56 -4.65 -9.28
C VAL A 228 -12.99 -3.25 -9.75
N THR A 229 -12.83 -2.97 -11.04
CA THR A 229 -13.25 -1.70 -11.63
C THR A 229 -14.76 -1.47 -11.40
N GLY A 230 -15.57 -2.48 -11.66
CA GLY A 230 -17.00 -2.42 -11.43
C GLY A 230 -17.35 -2.16 -9.96
N ALA A 231 -16.70 -2.84 -9.02
CA ALA A 231 -16.93 -2.64 -7.59
C ALA A 231 -16.61 -1.20 -7.14
N LEU A 232 -15.58 -0.57 -7.72
CA LEU A 232 -15.18 0.81 -7.39
C LEU A 232 -16.06 1.87 -8.09
N VAL A 233 -16.49 1.61 -9.33
CA VAL A 233 -17.18 2.55 -10.20
C VAL A 233 -18.70 2.53 -10.01
N THR A 234 -19.27 1.33 -9.86
CA THR A 234 -20.73 1.12 -9.85
C THR A 234 -21.47 1.95 -8.80
N PRO A 235 -21.01 2.05 -7.52
CA PRO A 235 -21.68 2.87 -6.52
C PRO A 235 -21.78 4.34 -6.94
N THR A 236 -20.71 4.87 -7.52
CA THR A 236 -20.65 6.26 -8.01
C THR A 236 -21.62 6.50 -9.16
N VAL A 237 -21.63 5.60 -10.16
CA VAL A 237 -22.53 5.68 -11.31
C VAL A 237 -24.00 5.60 -10.86
N LEU A 238 -24.30 4.68 -9.93
CA LEU A 238 -25.65 4.49 -9.42
C LEU A 238 -26.18 5.74 -8.72
N VAL A 239 -25.37 6.38 -7.89
CA VAL A 239 -25.74 7.63 -7.19
C VAL A 239 -25.87 8.79 -8.18
N GLN A 240 -24.89 8.99 -9.08
CA GLN A 240 -24.89 10.10 -10.04
C GLN A 240 -26.04 10.00 -11.04
N SER A 241 -26.48 8.80 -11.39
CA SER A 241 -27.60 8.55 -12.29
C SER A 241 -28.98 8.60 -11.62
N GLY A 242 -29.02 8.96 -10.33
CA GLY A 242 -30.29 9.11 -9.59
C GLY A 242 -30.94 7.81 -9.12
N GLY A 243 -30.19 6.70 -9.04
CA GLY A 243 -30.64 5.42 -8.49
C GLY A 243 -31.67 4.65 -9.33
N ALA A 244 -32.47 5.34 -10.15
CA ALA A 244 -33.51 4.75 -11.01
C ALA A 244 -33.05 4.47 -12.45
N SER A 245 -31.82 4.88 -12.80
CA SER A 245 -31.29 4.73 -14.15
C SER A 245 -31.01 3.28 -14.49
N SER A 246 -31.54 2.83 -15.64
CA SER A 246 -31.23 1.50 -16.21
C SER A 246 -29.73 1.29 -16.43
N TRP A 247 -28.98 2.36 -16.72
CA TRP A 247 -27.54 2.34 -16.88
C TRP A 247 -26.81 1.97 -15.57
N GLY A 248 -27.21 2.57 -14.42
CA GLY A 248 -26.66 2.23 -13.11
C GLY A 248 -26.85 0.75 -12.76
N TRP A 249 -28.05 0.22 -12.99
CA TRP A 249 -28.35 -1.19 -12.75
C TRP A 249 -27.64 -2.14 -13.73
N LEU A 250 -27.40 -1.71 -14.97
CA LEU A 250 -26.57 -2.44 -15.92
C LEU A 250 -25.11 -2.55 -15.42
N CYS A 251 -24.56 -1.48 -14.84
CA CYS A 251 -23.24 -1.51 -14.20
C CYS A 251 -23.20 -2.47 -13.01
N VAL A 252 -24.26 -2.51 -12.17
CA VAL A 252 -24.38 -3.50 -11.08
C VAL A 252 -24.35 -4.92 -11.64
N ALA A 253 -25.18 -5.20 -12.64
CA ALA A 253 -25.28 -6.52 -13.26
C ALA A 253 -23.92 -6.93 -13.89
N ALA A 254 -23.27 -6.03 -14.61
CA ALA A 254 -21.94 -6.27 -15.20
C ALA A 254 -20.87 -6.55 -14.14
N THR A 255 -20.90 -5.81 -13.02
CA THR A 255 -19.97 -6.02 -11.90
C THR A 255 -20.17 -7.38 -11.26
N VAL A 256 -21.42 -7.74 -10.94
CA VAL A 256 -21.76 -9.04 -10.34
C VAL A 256 -21.43 -10.19 -11.29
N ALA A 257 -21.78 -10.05 -12.56
CA ALA A 257 -21.47 -11.05 -13.58
C ALA A 257 -19.95 -11.20 -13.78
N GLY A 258 -19.20 -10.10 -13.83
CA GLY A 258 -17.75 -10.10 -13.92
C GLY A 258 -17.08 -10.78 -12.71
N ALA A 259 -17.55 -10.46 -11.49
CA ALA A 259 -17.06 -11.09 -10.26
C ALA A 259 -17.38 -12.60 -10.21
N ALA A 260 -18.60 -12.98 -10.57
CA ALA A 260 -18.99 -14.40 -10.65
C ALA A 260 -18.16 -15.15 -11.70
N ALA A 261 -18.01 -14.57 -12.90
CA ALA A 261 -17.21 -15.15 -13.98
C ALA A 261 -15.72 -15.26 -13.57
N PHE A 262 -15.17 -14.27 -12.88
CA PHE A 262 -13.82 -14.32 -12.31
C PHE A 262 -13.66 -15.50 -11.34
N VAL A 263 -14.56 -15.64 -10.35
CA VAL A 263 -14.51 -16.73 -9.38
C VAL A 263 -14.65 -18.11 -10.06
N VAL A 264 -15.57 -18.24 -11.02
CA VAL A 264 -15.73 -19.49 -11.79
C VAL A 264 -14.46 -19.79 -12.59
N ARG A 265 -13.87 -18.77 -13.22
CA ARG A 265 -12.63 -18.93 -14.00
C ARG A 265 -11.47 -19.36 -13.11
N GLU A 266 -11.25 -18.69 -11.97
CA GLU A 266 -10.17 -19.02 -11.02
C GLU A 266 -10.31 -20.43 -10.43
N ARG A 267 -11.55 -20.96 -10.30
CA ARG A 267 -11.80 -22.34 -9.85
C ARG A 267 -11.55 -23.38 -10.93
N SER A 268 -11.70 -23.02 -12.19
CA SER A 268 -11.64 -23.93 -13.33
C SER A 268 -10.33 -23.82 -14.14
N ALA A 269 -9.58 -22.74 -13.98
CA ALA A 269 -8.33 -22.52 -14.71
C ALA A 269 -7.24 -23.50 -14.26
N ARG A 270 -6.47 -24.03 -15.23
CA ARG A 270 -5.29 -24.86 -14.94
C ARG A 270 -4.18 -24.09 -14.23
N HIS A 271 -4.06 -22.80 -14.54
CA HIS A 271 -3.08 -21.86 -13.97
C HIS A 271 -3.80 -20.61 -13.51
N PRO A 272 -4.49 -20.64 -12.34
CA PRO A 272 -5.22 -19.50 -11.85
C PRO A 272 -4.26 -18.35 -11.48
N LEU A 273 -4.71 -17.10 -11.65
CA LEU A 273 -3.97 -15.91 -11.21
C LEU A 273 -3.93 -15.82 -9.69
N VAL A 274 -5.05 -16.16 -9.07
CA VAL A 274 -5.24 -16.10 -7.63
C VAL A 274 -5.63 -17.49 -7.12
N ASP A 275 -4.79 -18.08 -6.28
CA ASP A 275 -5.06 -19.35 -5.63
C ASP A 275 -6.11 -19.14 -4.52
N LEU A 276 -7.41 -19.29 -4.87
CA LEU A 276 -8.52 -19.10 -3.94
C LEU A 276 -8.44 -19.97 -2.67
N PRO A 277 -8.02 -21.24 -2.72
CA PRO A 277 -7.71 -22.04 -1.54
C PRO A 277 -6.68 -21.41 -0.60
N LEU A 278 -5.63 -20.77 -1.13
CA LEU A 278 -4.64 -20.06 -0.30
C LEU A 278 -5.25 -18.84 0.38
N LEU A 279 -6.07 -18.06 -0.35
CA LEU A 279 -6.77 -16.91 0.23
C LEU A 279 -7.76 -17.33 1.33
N ALA A 280 -8.37 -18.51 1.21
CA ALA A 280 -9.32 -19.03 2.17
C ALA A 280 -8.68 -19.51 3.48
N ARG A 281 -7.34 -19.68 3.53
CA ARG A 281 -6.64 -20.08 4.77
C ARG A 281 -6.90 -19.05 5.87
N PRO A 282 -7.19 -19.48 7.11
CA PRO A 282 -7.61 -18.58 8.18
C PRO A 282 -6.62 -17.45 8.48
N LEU A 283 -5.31 -17.76 8.61
CA LEU A 283 -4.27 -16.73 8.85
C LEU A 283 -4.10 -15.77 7.68
N VAL A 284 -4.17 -16.27 6.44
CA VAL A 284 -4.05 -15.43 5.24
C VAL A 284 -5.24 -14.48 5.16
N SER A 285 -6.47 -15.01 5.21
CA SER A 285 -7.69 -14.19 5.14
C SER A 285 -7.81 -13.20 6.30
N SER A 286 -7.36 -13.56 7.50
CA SER A 286 -7.29 -12.68 8.66
C SER A 286 -6.33 -11.51 8.43
N GLY A 287 -5.10 -11.80 8.00
CA GLY A 287 -4.09 -10.77 7.73
C GLY A 287 -4.53 -9.81 6.62
N LEU A 288 -5.10 -10.34 5.52
CA LEU A 288 -5.64 -9.52 4.43
C LEU A 288 -6.78 -8.61 4.89
N ALA A 289 -7.71 -9.12 5.73
CA ALA A 289 -8.81 -8.33 6.27
C ALA A 289 -8.32 -7.17 7.16
N PHE A 290 -7.34 -7.42 8.04
CA PHE A 290 -6.74 -6.37 8.87
C PHE A 290 -6.02 -5.33 8.00
N LYS A 291 -5.26 -5.75 7.00
CA LYS A 291 -4.57 -4.84 6.11
C LYS A 291 -5.53 -4.02 5.26
N ALA A 292 -6.61 -4.63 4.76
CA ALA A 292 -7.67 -3.94 4.04
C ALA A 292 -8.35 -2.88 4.92
N ALA A 293 -8.66 -3.20 6.20
CA ALA A 293 -9.23 -2.23 7.13
C ALA A 293 -8.31 -1.02 7.35
N ALA A 294 -6.99 -1.25 7.46
CA ALA A 294 -6.00 -0.18 7.62
C ALA A 294 -5.86 0.67 6.35
N GLY A 295 -5.79 0.05 5.16
CA GLY A 295 -5.74 0.75 3.88
C GLY A 295 -6.97 1.62 3.64
N LEU A 296 -8.16 1.05 3.88
CA LEU A 296 -9.44 1.77 3.83
C LEU A 296 -9.43 3.00 4.74
N ALA A 297 -8.96 2.84 5.98
CA ALA A 297 -8.97 3.93 6.95
C ALA A 297 -7.98 5.04 6.60
N VAL A 298 -6.77 4.69 6.15
CA VAL A 298 -5.76 5.70 5.80
C VAL A 298 -6.18 6.51 4.59
N ALA A 299 -6.58 5.86 3.49
CA ALA A 299 -6.98 6.56 2.27
C ALA A 299 -8.28 7.35 2.47
N GLY A 300 -9.29 6.71 3.10
CA GLY A 300 -10.57 7.35 3.36
C GLY A 300 -10.46 8.54 4.31
N LEU A 301 -9.72 8.41 5.43
CA LEU A 301 -9.52 9.52 6.37
C LEU A 301 -8.72 10.66 5.73
N SER A 302 -7.65 10.36 4.99
CA SER A 302 -6.84 11.36 4.30
C SER A 302 -7.69 12.19 3.33
N TYR A 303 -8.55 11.53 2.54
CA TYR A 303 -9.49 12.19 1.64
C TYR A 303 -10.49 13.07 2.39
N LEU A 304 -11.17 12.53 3.41
CA LEU A 304 -12.18 13.25 4.18
C LEU A 304 -11.59 14.43 4.96
N VAL A 305 -10.40 14.27 5.57
CA VAL A 305 -9.70 15.34 6.28
C VAL A 305 -9.33 16.47 5.31
N THR A 306 -8.85 16.16 4.12
CA THR A 306 -8.54 17.18 3.11
C THR A 306 -9.79 17.99 2.76
N LEU A 307 -10.92 17.33 2.52
CA LEU A 307 -12.19 17.99 2.25
C LEU A 307 -12.65 18.86 3.45
N GLN A 308 -12.53 18.34 4.67
CA GLN A 308 -12.88 19.07 5.89
C GLN A 308 -12.05 20.34 6.06
N LEU A 309 -10.71 20.23 5.95
CA LEU A 309 -9.81 21.36 6.18
C LEU A 309 -9.96 22.43 5.10
N GLN A 310 -10.02 22.03 3.82
CA GLN A 310 -9.95 23.00 2.72
C GLN A 310 -11.33 23.54 2.31
N PHE A 311 -12.39 22.73 2.33
CA PHE A 311 -13.72 23.17 1.92
C PHE A 311 -14.59 23.60 3.12
N ALA A 312 -14.64 22.81 4.19
CA ALA A 312 -15.49 23.16 5.34
C ALA A 312 -14.90 24.29 6.19
N TRP A 313 -13.57 24.30 6.37
CA TRP A 313 -12.89 25.32 7.19
C TRP A 313 -12.15 26.38 6.37
N GLY A 314 -12.09 26.24 5.05
CA GLY A 314 -11.46 27.22 4.16
C GLY A 314 -9.95 27.37 4.34
N TRP A 315 -9.28 26.37 4.90
CA TRP A 315 -7.83 26.42 5.09
C TRP A 315 -7.11 26.42 3.75
N PRO A 316 -6.11 27.30 3.56
CA PRO A 316 -5.26 27.22 2.37
C PRO A 316 -4.52 25.88 2.33
N PRO A 317 -4.15 25.37 1.13
CA PRO A 317 -3.51 24.06 0.98
C PRO A 317 -2.28 23.86 1.87
N ALA A 318 -1.44 24.90 2.02
CA ALA A 318 -0.26 24.85 2.88
C ALA A 318 -0.61 24.63 4.36
N LEU A 319 -1.65 25.31 4.88
CA LEU A 319 -2.10 25.15 6.26
C LEU A 319 -2.76 23.77 6.47
N ALA A 320 -3.57 23.32 5.51
CA ALA A 320 -4.16 21.99 5.53
C ALA A 320 -3.07 20.88 5.55
N ALA A 321 -1.99 21.08 4.79
CA ALA A 321 -0.82 20.20 4.81
C ALA A 321 -0.16 20.15 6.19
N VAL A 322 0.06 21.29 6.84
CA VAL A 322 0.56 21.35 8.22
C VAL A 322 -0.38 20.63 9.18
N GLY A 323 -1.69 20.74 8.96
CA GLY A 323 -2.72 20.05 9.74
C GLY A 323 -2.63 18.51 9.66
N THR A 324 -2.00 17.94 8.62
CA THR A 324 -1.79 16.49 8.51
C THR A 324 -0.43 16.02 9.05
N LEU A 325 0.51 16.91 9.40
CA LEU A 325 1.84 16.55 9.93
C LEU A 325 1.83 15.63 11.15
N PRO A 326 0.90 15.69 12.10
CA PRO A 326 0.87 14.76 13.22
C PRO A 326 0.76 13.30 12.79
N GLN A 327 -0.02 12.99 11.76
CA GLN A 327 -0.07 11.65 11.16
C GLN A 327 1.29 11.23 10.62
N VAL A 328 1.98 12.15 9.95
CA VAL A 328 3.32 11.96 9.39
C VAL A 328 4.33 11.60 10.48
N VAL A 329 4.33 12.38 11.56
CA VAL A 329 5.22 12.13 12.71
C VAL A 329 4.99 10.74 13.30
N VAL A 330 3.72 10.33 13.47
CA VAL A 330 3.39 8.99 13.99
C VAL A 330 3.83 7.90 13.02
N LEU A 331 3.62 8.09 11.71
CA LEU A 331 4.05 7.12 10.69
C LEU A 331 5.58 6.96 10.64
N LEU A 332 6.34 8.03 10.72
CA LEU A 332 7.80 7.98 10.65
C LEU A 332 8.43 7.53 11.99
N ALA A 333 8.07 8.20 13.09
CA ALA A 333 8.68 7.96 14.39
C ALA A 333 8.11 6.72 15.12
N GLY A 334 6.88 6.33 14.80
CA GLY A 334 6.17 5.22 15.47
C GLY A 334 6.81 3.85 15.26
N GLY A 335 7.55 3.66 14.17
CA GLY A 335 8.13 2.35 13.81
C GLY A 335 8.98 1.71 14.91
N ARG A 336 9.76 2.50 15.64
CA ARG A 336 10.60 2.04 16.76
C ARG A 336 9.82 1.43 17.92
N PHE A 337 8.56 1.79 18.08
CA PHE A 337 7.71 1.30 19.18
C PHE A 337 6.95 0.02 18.83
N VAL A 338 6.79 -0.30 17.54
CA VAL A 338 5.99 -1.46 17.09
C VAL A 338 6.56 -2.78 17.61
N GLY A 339 7.86 -3.01 17.42
CA GLY A 339 8.52 -4.25 17.88
C GLY A 339 8.39 -4.49 19.38
N PRO A 340 8.78 -3.53 20.25
CA PRO A 340 8.57 -3.63 21.69
C PRO A 340 7.10 -3.84 22.09
N PHE A 341 6.17 -3.17 21.43
CA PHE A 341 4.73 -3.30 21.69
C PHE A 341 4.25 -4.73 21.38
N VAL A 342 4.53 -5.22 20.16
CA VAL A 342 4.12 -6.58 19.76
C VAL A 342 4.72 -7.64 20.65
N ARG A 343 5.99 -7.51 21.07
CA ARG A 343 6.61 -8.45 22.02
C ARG A 343 5.95 -8.44 23.39
N ARG A 344 5.49 -7.27 23.89
CA ARG A 344 4.87 -7.16 25.23
C ARG A 344 3.45 -7.71 25.26
N VAL A 345 2.64 -7.43 24.23
CA VAL A 345 1.21 -7.77 24.24
C VAL A 345 0.88 -9.05 23.48
N GLY A 346 1.82 -9.56 22.68
CA GLY A 346 1.62 -10.69 21.78
C GLY A 346 0.94 -10.30 20.47
N LEU A 347 1.17 -11.12 19.41
CA LEU A 347 0.73 -10.82 18.05
C LEU A 347 -0.81 -10.66 17.94
N GLY A 348 -1.57 -11.57 18.56
CA GLY A 348 -3.03 -11.55 18.52
C GLY A 348 -3.63 -10.33 19.21
N ARG A 349 -3.12 -9.95 20.40
CA ARG A 349 -3.60 -8.72 21.08
C ARG A 349 -3.16 -7.45 20.35
N ALA A 350 -1.96 -7.44 19.79
CA ALA A 350 -1.50 -6.33 18.96
C ALA A 350 -2.39 -6.14 17.72
N ALA A 351 -2.82 -7.24 17.07
CA ALA A 351 -3.72 -7.19 15.94
C ALA A 351 -5.03 -6.48 16.25
N TRP A 352 -5.73 -6.90 17.28
CA TRP A 352 -7.05 -6.35 17.58
C TRP A 352 -6.98 -4.95 18.21
N THR A 353 -6.00 -4.66 19.08
CA THR A 353 -5.87 -3.32 19.68
C THR A 353 -5.52 -2.26 18.64
N SER A 354 -4.63 -2.59 17.70
CA SER A 354 -4.26 -1.67 16.61
C SER A 354 -5.39 -1.50 15.59
N SER A 355 -6.12 -2.57 15.29
CA SER A 355 -7.31 -2.50 14.42
C SER A 355 -8.43 -1.70 15.08
N LEU A 356 -8.62 -1.84 16.40
CA LEU A 356 -9.56 -1.01 17.15
C LEU A 356 -9.16 0.47 17.10
N ALA A 357 -7.87 0.80 17.20
CA ALA A 357 -7.40 2.19 17.06
C ALA A 357 -7.74 2.76 15.66
N VAL A 358 -7.58 1.96 14.60
CA VAL A 358 -7.97 2.36 13.23
C VAL A 358 -9.46 2.67 13.13
N VAL A 359 -10.31 1.76 13.64
CA VAL A 359 -11.78 1.94 13.62
C VAL A 359 -12.20 3.13 14.47
N SER A 360 -11.62 3.26 15.68
CA SER A 360 -11.91 4.38 16.58
C SER A 360 -11.50 5.72 15.98
N GLY A 361 -10.37 5.78 15.25
CA GLY A 361 -9.94 7.00 14.57
C GLY A 361 -10.95 7.46 13.52
N LEU A 362 -11.46 6.56 12.67
CA LEU A 362 -12.52 6.88 11.71
C LEU A 362 -13.83 7.30 12.40
N ALA A 363 -14.22 6.60 13.48
CA ALA A 363 -15.41 6.92 14.25
C ALA A 363 -15.32 8.30 14.93
N VAL A 364 -14.15 8.62 15.50
CA VAL A 364 -13.87 9.95 16.10
C VAL A 364 -13.96 11.03 15.03
N PHE A 365 -13.38 10.83 13.86
CA PHE A 365 -13.52 11.78 12.76
C PHE A 365 -14.99 11.97 12.36
N GLY A 366 -15.71 10.89 12.10
CA GLY A 366 -17.11 10.97 11.68
C GLY A 366 -18.01 11.62 12.73
N ALA A 367 -17.87 11.28 14.01
CA ALA A 367 -18.74 11.79 15.06
C ALA A 367 -18.36 13.19 15.54
N LEU A 368 -17.07 13.48 15.66
CA LEU A 368 -16.55 14.65 16.36
C LEU A 368 -15.71 15.59 15.49
N GLY A 369 -15.29 15.17 14.28
CA GLY A 369 -14.39 15.95 13.42
C GLY A 369 -14.90 17.35 13.07
N ARG A 370 -16.21 17.53 12.94
CA ARG A 370 -16.83 18.84 12.66
C ARG A 370 -16.69 19.86 13.81
N HIS A 371 -16.45 19.41 15.06
CA HIS A 371 -16.41 20.26 16.24
C HIS A 371 -15.05 20.93 16.48
N GLY A 372 -14.03 20.62 15.70
CA GLY A 372 -12.74 21.29 15.76
C GLY A 372 -11.55 20.39 15.40
N TYR A 373 -10.44 21.05 15.11
CA TYR A 373 -9.21 20.40 14.66
C TYR A 373 -8.66 19.38 15.67
N GLY A 374 -8.84 19.58 16.98
CA GLY A 374 -8.39 18.63 18.01
C GLY A 374 -8.92 17.20 17.80
N TRP A 375 -10.16 17.06 17.36
CA TRP A 375 -10.76 15.75 17.06
C TRP A 375 -10.22 15.15 15.76
N VAL A 376 -9.97 15.99 14.75
CA VAL A 376 -9.30 15.56 13.51
C VAL A 376 -7.88 15.07 13.81
N LEU A 377 -7.15 15.79 14.68
CA LEU A 377 -5.82 15.39 15.15
C LEU A 377 -5.85 14.01 15.84
N VAL A 378 -6.79 13.80 16.77
CA VAL A 378 -6.94 12.49 17.44
C VAL A 378 -7.22 11.39 16.44
N ALA A 379 -8.09 11.63 15.47
CA ALA A 379 -8.41 10.67 14.42
C ALA A 379 -7.16 10.30 13.57
N LEU A 380 -6.40 11.29 13.12
CA LEU A 380 -5.17 11.11 12.36
C LEU A 380 -4.12 10.29 13.12
N VAL A 381 -3.92 10.60 14.41
CA VAL A 381 -2.96 9.89 15.27
C VAL A 381 -3.38 8.45 15.50
N LEU A 382 -4.67 8.20 15.79
CA LEU A 382 -5.19 6.85 16.04
C LEU A 382 -5.06 5.96 14.80
N VAL A 383 -5.45 6.47 13.62
CA VAL A 383 -5.36 5.71 12.36
C VAL A 383 -3.90 5.43 12.01
N ALA A 384 -3.01 6.44 12.14
CA ALA A 384 -1.59 6.26 11.83
C ALA A 384 -0.90 5.27 12.78
N ALA A 385 -1.16 5.36 14.08
CA ALA A 385 -0.62 4.44 15.07
C ALA A 385 -1.12 3.01 14.86
N GLY A 386 -2.42 2.86 14.61
CA GLY A 386 -3.03 1.57 14.30
C GLY A 386 -2.45 0.94 13.03
N MET A 387 -2.34 1.70 11.93
CA MET A 387 -1.77 1.24 10.67
C MET A 387 -0.34 0.73 10.82
N ARG A 388 0.51 1.41 11.59
CA ARG A 388 1.91 0.99 11.82
C ARG A 388 2.00 -0.41 12.42
N VAL A 389 1.15 -0.73 13.38
CA VAL A 389 1.12 -2.04 14.03
C VAL A 389 0.43 -3.08 13.14
N VAL A 390 -0.73 -2.73 12.55
CA VAL A 390 -1.47 -3.63 11.64
C VAL A 390 -0.60 -4.09 10.47
N GLY A 391 0.21 -3.21 9.89
CA GLY A 391 1.10 -3.56 8.77
C GLY A 391 2.05 -4.70 9.10
N VAL A 392 2.65 -4.68 10.30
CA VAL A 392 3.56 -5.75 10.77
C VAL A 392 2.79 -7.03 11.09
N VAL A 393 1.67 -6.91 11.80
CA VAL A 393 0.86 -8.07 12.23
C VAL A 393 0.23 -8.77 11.03
N ALA A 394 -0.38 -8.01 10.12
CA ALA A 394 -1.01 -8.56 8.91
C ALA A 394 0.01 -9.27 8.02
N GLY A 395 1.17 -8.64 7.80
CA GLY A 395 2.27 -9.26 7.05
C GLY A 395 2.73 -10.57 7.67
N ALA A 396 2.97 -10.59 9.00
CA ALA A 396 3.37 -11.79 9.72
C ALA A 396 2.30 -12.90 9.62
N SER A 397 1.02 -12.57 9.81
CA SER A 397 -0.08 -13.55 9.71
C SER A 397 -0.18 -14.17 8.31
N VAL A 398 -0.09 -13.35 7.26
CA VAL A 398 -0.14 -13.85 5.87
C VAL A 398 1.07 -14.73 5.56
N LEU A 399 2.27 -14.31 5.93
CA LEU A 399 3.49 -15.08 5.67
C LEU A 399 3.52 -16.40 6.43
N THR A 400 3.02 -16.43 7.68
CA THR A 400 2.91 -17.68 8.47
C THR A 400 1.86 -18.63 7.89
N GLY A 401 0.77 -18.11 7.32
CA GLY A 401 -0.29 -18.91 6.70
C GLY A 401 0.05 -19.47 5.31
N LEU A 402 1.20 -19.05 4.71
CA LEU A 402 1.62 -19.46 3.37
C LEU A 402 2.80 -20.44 3.42
N PRO A 403 2.93 -21.33 2.41
CA PRO A 403 4.14 -22.13 2.21
C PRO A 403 5.36 -21.23 2.00
N ALA A 404 6.55 -21.71 2.43
CA ALA A 404 7.79 -20.93 2.38
C ALA A 404 8.21 -20.46 0.97
N ASP A 405 7.80 -21.18 -0.07
CA ASP A 405 8.02 -20.84 -1.47
C ASP A 405 7.06 -19.79 -2.03
N ARG A 406 6.02 -19.38 -1.26
CA ARG A 406 4.97 -18.44 -1.66
C ARG A 406 5.03 -17.08 -0.94
N THR A 407 6.11 -16.75 -0.26
CA THR A 407 6.24 -15.50 0.53
C THR A 407 6.12 -14.23 -0.32
N SER A 408 6.65 -14.23 -1.54
CA SER A 408 6.51 -13.09 -2.47
C SER A 408 5.06 -12.85 -2.90
N VAL A 409 4.29 -13.93 -3.10
CA VAL A 409 2.85 -13.86 -3.39
C VAL A 409 2.10 -13.29 -2.19
N GLY A 410 2.48 -13.71 -0.97
CA GLY A 410 1.89 -13.18 0.26
C GLY A 410 2.08 -11.69 0.43
N ALA A 411 3.29 -11.17 0.19
CA ALA A 411 3.56 -9.74 0.25
C ALA A 411 2.71 -8.96 -0.77
N ALA A 412 2.65 -9.44 -2.02
CA ALA A 412 1.83 -8.82 -3.06
C ALA A 412 0.33 -8.80 -2.69
N LEU A 413 -0.20 -9.88 -2.11
CA LEU A 413 -1.59 -9.95 -1.67
C LEU A 413 -1.89 -8.94 -0.54
N VAL A 414 -0.96 -8.77 0.41
CA VAL A 414 -1.09 -7.80 1.51
C VAL A 414 -1.19 -6.37 0.94
N ASP A 415 -0.32 -6.00 0.01
CA ASP A 415 -0.34 -4.67 -0.59
C ASP A 415 -1.57 -4.47 -1.48
N THR A 416 -1.90 -5.45 -2.34
CA THR A 416 -3.13 -5.40 -3.16
C THR A 416 -4.39 -5.21 -2.31
N SER A 417 -4.52 -5.92 -1.18
CA SER A 417 -5.69 -5.79 -0.31
C SER A 417 -5.82 -4.38 0.29
N SER A 418 -4.70 -3.75 0.62
CA SER A 418 -4.66 -2.36 1.13
C SER A 418 -5.08 -1.36 0.06
N GLU A 419 -4.52 -1.49 -1.15
CA GLU A 419 -4.78 -0.58 -2.26
C GLU A 419 -6.23 -0.66 -2.74
N LEU A 420 -6.77 -1.87 -2.90
CA LEU A 420 -8.17 -2.06 -3.27
C LEU A 420 -9.12 -1.48 -2.23
N ALA A 421 -8.85 -1.72 -0.95
CA ALA A 421 -9.67 -1.18 0.14
C ALA A 421 -9.56 0.35 0.25
N GLY A 422 -8.37 0.90 0.01
CA GLY A 422 -8.14 2.35 -0.04
C GLY A 422 -8.89 3.01 -1.18
N GLY A 423 -8.80 2.46 -2.39
CA GLY A 423 -9.56 2.94 -3.55
C GLY A 423 -11.08 2.88 -3.32
N ALA A 424 -11.57 1.78 -2.73
CA ALA A 424 -12.98 1.64 -2.37
C ALA A 424 -13.42 2.68 -1.33
N ALA A 425 -12.56 3.01 -0.36
CA ALA A 425 -12.86 4.03 0.65
C ALA A 425 -13.01 5.42 0.04
N VAL A 426 -12.09 5.82 -0.84
CA VAL A 426 -12.17 7.12 -1.54
C VAL A 426 -13.41 7.17 -2.44
N ALA A 427 -13.68 6.09 -3.20
CA ALA A 427 -14.87 5.99 -4.05
C ALA A 427 -16.16 6.11 -3.23
N ALA A 428 -16.29 5.37 -2.12
CA ALA A 428 -17.44 5.41 -1.24
C ALA A 428 -17.62 6.79 -0.59
N ALA A 429 -16.56 7.37 -0.04
CA ALA A 429 -16.60 8.70 0.58
C ALA A 429 -17.01 9.77 -0.43
N GLY A 430 -16.39 9.78 -1.62
CA GLY A 430 -16.73 10.71 -2.68
C GLY A 430 -18.17 10.55 -3.18
N THR A 431 -18.66 9.29 -3.28
CA THR A 431 -20.04 9.00 -3.66
C THR A 431 -21.04 9.54 -2.63
N ILE A 432 -20.78 9.35 -1.33
CA ILE A 432 -21.63 9.88 -0.25
C ILE A 432 -21.67 11.40 -0.31
N VAL A 433 -20.49 12.05 -0.47
CA VAL A 433 -20.42 13.52 -0.59
C VAL A 433 -21.20 14.01 -1.82
N ALA A 434 -21.03 13.34 -2.98
CA ALA A 434 -21.74 13.71 -4.20
C ALA A 434 -23.28 13.50 -4.11
N ALA A 435 -23.71 12.51 -3.31
CA ALA A 435 -25.14 12.23 -3.10
C ALA A 435 -25.84 13.26 -2.20
N LEU A 436 -25.14 13.75 -1.18
CA LEU A 436 -25.73 14.62 -0.14
C LEU A 436 -25.49 16.11 -0.40
N VAL A 437 -24.52 16.47 -1.25
CA VAL A 437 -24.16 17.86 -1.53
C VAL A 437 -24.54 18.22 -2.96
N THR A 438 -25.54 19.08 -3.13
CA THR A 438 -25.98 19.55 -4.45
C THR A 438 -25.00 20.57 -5.04
N GLY A 439 -24.74 20.47 -6.33
CA GLY A 439 -23.84 21.37 -7.06
C GLY A 439 -22.35 21.05 -6.86
N SER A 440 -21.49 21.90 -7.43
CA SER A 440 -20.02 21.70 -7.34
C SER A 440 -19.48 22.20 -6.00
N ILE A 441 -18.79 21.34 -5.23
CA ILE A 441 -18.12 21.73 -3.98
C ILE A 441 -17.00 22.76 -4.20
N ALA A 442 -16.45 22.84 -5.42
CA ALA A 442 -15.33 23.71 -5.75
C ALA A 442 -15.76 25.11 -6.20
N THR A 443 -16.88 25.24 -6.92
CA THR A 443 -17.23 26.48 -7.65
C THR A 443 -18.52 27.14 -7.17
N SER A 444 -19.44 26.40 -6.51
CA SER A 444 -20.71 26.97 -6.05
C SER A 444 -20.52 27.71 -4.70
N PRO A 445 -21.26 28.81 -4.46
CA PRO A 445 -21.18 29.57 -3.20
C PRO A 445 -21.48 28.71 -1.98
N TRP A 446 -20.77 28.93 -0.90
CA TRP A 446 -20.97 28.28 0.38
C TRP A 446 -22.02 29.05 1.22
N THR A 447 -23.29 28.57 1.17
CA THR A 447 -24.35 29.00 2.09
C THR A 447 -24.28 28.21 3.40
N ALA A 448 -24.90 28.71 4.46
CA ALA A 448 -24.91 28.02 5.76
C ALA A 448 -25.54 26.61 5.65
N ASP A 449 -26.66 26.48 4.94
CA ASP A 449 -27.34 25.18 4.74
C ASP A 449 -26.48 24.19 3.95
N ARG A 450 -25.77 24.69 2.94
CA ARG A 450 -24.89 23.87 2.13
C ARG A 450 -23.66 23.41 2.91
N LEU A 451 -23.10 24.27 3.76
CA LEU A 451 -22.00 23.91 4.65
C LEU A 451 -22.47 22.83 5.65
N ALA A 452 -23.67 22.97 6.21
CA ALA A 452 -24.25 21.97 7.10
C ALA A 452 -24.41 20.62 6.38
N SER A 453 -25.02 20.61 5.18
CA SER A 453 -25.17 19.38 4.36
C SER A 453 -23.83 18.75 4.03
N PHE A 454 -22.79 19.55 3.75
CA PHE A 454 -21.44 19.05 3.49
C PHE A 454 -20.81 18.43 4.76
N GLN A 455 -20.95 19.05 5.91
CA GLN A 455 -20.46 18.49 7.18
C GLN A 455 -21.21 17.22 7.57
N ASP A 456 -22.51 17.14 7.31
CA ASP A 456 -23.29 15.91 7.50
C ASP A 456 -22.83 14.80 6.54
N ALA A 457 -22.53 15.14 5.28
CA ALA A 457 -21.97 14.19 4.32
C ALA A 457 -20.61 13.63 4.78
N LEU A 458 -19.71 14.46 5.32
CA LEU A 458 -18.44 14.02 5.90
C LEU A 458 -18.64 13.12 7.13
N THR A 459 -19.61 13.44 7.98
CA THR A 459 -20.01 12.63 9.14
C THR A 459 -20.49 11.25 8.69
N VAL A 460 -21.44 11.19 7.75
CA VAL A 460 -21.98 9.93 7.22
C VAL A 460 -20.88 9.10 6.55
N ALA A 461 -20.02 9.74 5.75
CA ALA A 461 -18.90 9.05 5.10
C ALA A 461 -17.91 8.50 6.14
N GLY A 462 -17.52 9.29 7.13
CA GLY A 462 -16.58 8.88 8.19
C GLY A 462 -17.12 7.70 9.02
N LEU A 463 -18.39 7.77 9.44
CA LEU A 463 -19.04 6.68 10.19
C LEU A 463 -19.29 5.45 9.32
N GLY A 464 -19.64 5.62 8.04
CA GLY A 464 -19.79 4.53 7.08
C GLY A 464 -18.48 3.77 6.88
N LEU A 465 -17.36 4.50 6.68
CA LEU A 465 -16.04 3.89 6.59
C LEU A 465 -15.62 3.20 7.90
N ALA A 466 -15.96 3.78 9.07
CA ALA A 466 -15.72 3.16 10.37
C ALA A 466 -16.47 1.83 10.52
N ALA A 467 -17.72 1.77 10.07
CA ALA A 467 -18.54 0.55 10.10
C ALA A 467 -17.96 -0.54 9.18
N VAL A 468 -17.53 -0.18 7.97
CA VAL A 468 -16.90 -1.12 7.04
C VAL A 468 -15.56 -1.62 7.59
N ALA A 469 -14.72 -0.72 8.14
CA ALA A 469 -13.47 -1.10 8.80
C ALA A 469 -13.72 -2.03 9.98
N ALA A 470 -14.73 -1.76 10.82
CA ALA A 470 -15.13 -2.62 11.94
C ALA A 470 -15.56 -4.02 11.46
N LEU A 471 -16.33 -4.09 10.37
CA LEU A 471 -16.73 -5.37 9.77
C LEU A 471 -15.51 -6.18 9.31
N LEU A 472 -14.58 -5.55 8.59
CA LEU A 472 -13.33 -6.19 8.15
C LEU A 472 -12.50 -6.70 9.34
N VAL A 473 -12.40 -5.90 10.41
CA VAL A 473 -11.70 -6.28 11.65
C VAL A 473 -12.40 -7.48 12.32
N VAL A 474 -13.73 -7.48 12.41
CA VAL A 474 -14.49 -8.62 12.98
C VAL A 474 -14.30 -9.88 12.15
N VAL A 475 -14.35 -9.78 10.82
CA VAL A 475 -14.06 -10.91 9.92
C VAL A 475 -12.63 -11.42 10.14
N GLY A 476 -11.64 -10.52 10.18
CA GLY A 476 -10.24 -10.87 10.45
C GLY A 476 -10.07 -11.58 11.78
N MET A 477 -10.70 -11.08 12.86
CA MET A 477 -10.64 -11.72 14.18
C MET A 477 -11.31 -13.10 14.23
N ARG A 478 -12.47 -13.26 13.58
CA ARG A 478 -13.16 -14.57 13.51
C ARG A 478 -12.31 -15.60 12.78
N ARG A 479 -11.68 -15.21 11.68
CA ARG A 479 -10.77 -16.06 10.92
C ARG A 479 -9.51 -16.40 11.72
N ALA A 480 -8.90 -15.44 12.41
CA ALA A 480 -7.73 -15.70 13.26
C ALA A 480 -8.02 -16.70 14.39
N ARG A 481 -9.22 -16.66 14.97
CA ARG A 481 -9.64 -17.62 16.03
C ARG A 481 -9.88 -19.02 15.50
N ALA A 482 -10.28 -19.17 14.26
CA ALA A 482 -10.51 -20.50 13.65
C ALA A 482 -9.22 -21.31 13.47
N ASP A 483 -8.05 -20.68 13.58
CA ASP A 483 -6.74 -21.31 13.46
C ASP A 483 -6.03 -21.47 14.82
N ALA A 484 -6.67 -21.04 15.94
CA ALA A 484 -6.07 -21.19 17.26
C ALA A 484 -6.10 -22.68 17.67
N PRO A 485 -4.96 -23.29 18.04
CA PRO A 485 -4.92 -24.68 18.51
C PRO A 485 -5.60 -24.76 19.88
N GLY A 486 -6.87 -25.03 19.87
CA GLY A 486 -7.69 -25.10 21.10
C GLY A 486 -9.06 -25.69 20.87
N ALA A 487 -9.43 -26.00 19.64
CA ALA A 487 -10.74 -26.58 19.32
C ALA A 487 -10.71 -28.06 18.91
N ALA A 488 -9.53 -28.72 18.78
CA ALA A 488 -9.48 -30.06 18.20
C ALA A 488 -8.41 -31.04 18.72
N ASP A 489 -7.51 -30.72 19.65
CA ASP A 489 -6.65 -31.81 20.22
C ASP A 489 -6.01 -31.40 21.55
N PRO A 490 -6.38 -32.07 22.69
CA PRO A 490 -5.72 -31.87 23.98
C PRO A 490 -4.29 -32.43 24.06
N ASP A 491 -3.85 -33.22 23.08
CA ASP A 491 -2.58 -33.96 23.09
C ASP A 491 -1.54 -33.43 22.07
N ALA A 492 -1.77 -32.28 21.41
CA ALA A 492 -0.79 -31.71 20.49
C ALA A 492 0.36 -31.00 21.25
N PRO A 493 1.64 -31.24 20.90
CA PRO A 493 2.77 -30.59 21.55
C PRO A 493 2.77 -29.08 21.36
N ASP A 494 3.03 -28.37 22.47
CA ASP A 494 3.06 -26.89 22.57
C ASP A 494 3.95 -26.23 21.51
N PRO A 495 3.42 -25.36 20.64
CA PRO A 495 4.20 -24.67 19.61
C PRO A 495 4.99 -23.45 20.13
N ALA A 496 5.15 -23.28 21.45
CA ALA A 496 5.86 -22.15 22.06
C ALA A 496 7.38 -22.10 21.80
N GLY A 497 7.92 -23.01 20.97
CA GLY A 497 9.35 -23.15 20.70
C GLY A 497 9.88 -22.52 19.39
N VAL A 498 9.06 -21.87 18.57
CA VAL A 498 9.57 -21.26 17.33
C VAL A 498 10.01 -19.82 17.61
N PRO A 499 11.31 -19.50 17.50
CA PRO A 499 11.77 -18.12 17.65
C PRO A 499 11.24 -17.27 16.50
N VAL A 500 10.42 -16.29 16.81
CA VAL A 500 10.09 -15.21 15.87
C VAL A 500 11.41 -14.47 15.56
N ALA A 501 11.95 -14.65 14.37
CA ALA A 501 13.12 -13.93 13.88
C ALA A 501 12.74 -12.45 13.68
N LEU A 502 12.71 -11.71 14.78
CA LEU A 502 12.70 -10.25 14.79
C LEU A 502 14.15 -9.79 14.64
N ALA A 503 14.35 -8.76 13.81
CA ALA A 503 15.62 -8.17 13.45
C ALA A 503 16.69 -8.22 14.58
N PRO A 504 17.96 -8.55 14.27
CA PRO A 504 18.99 -8.69 15.28
C PRO A 504 19.22 -7.35 15.98
N THR A 505 19.15 -7.38 17.31
CA THR A 505 19.70 -6.33 18.19
C THR A 505 21.17 -6.12 17.83
N ALA A 506 21.60 -4.86 17.81
CA ALA A 506 23.00 -4.47 17.62
C ALA A 506 23.93 -5.34 18.51
N PRO A 507 25.08 -5.78 17.99
CA PRO A 507 25.99 -6.60 18.76
C PRO A 507 26.49 -5.80 19.98
N THR A 508 26.20 -6.31 21.19
CA THR A 508 26.90 -5.89 22.40
C THR A 508 28.36 -6.23 22.24
N ALA A 509 29.22 -5.23 22.46
CA ALA A 509 30.68 -5.38 22.46
C ALA A 509 31.10 -6.57 23.36
N PRO A 510 32.09 -7.37 22.95
CA PRO A 510 32.56 -8.47 23.77
C PRO A 510 33.23 -7.90 25.03
N THR A 511 32.70 -8.27 26.18
CA THR A 511 33.38 -8.08 27.48
C THR A 511 34.62 -8.97 27.51
N THR A 512 35.77 -8.36 27.53
CA THR A 512 37.07 -9.00 27.74
C THR A 512 37.10 -9.65 29.12
N PRO A 513 37.43 -10.93 29.28
CA PRO A 513 37.68 -11.49 30.62
C PRO A 513 39.03 -10.97 31.14
N ALA A 514 38.99 -10.51 32.38
CA ALA A 514 40.14 -10.03 33.13
C ALA A 514 41.19 -11.11 33.31
N GLY A 515 42.38 -10.73 33.04
CA GLY A 515 43.69 -11.12 33.36
C GLY A 515 44.03 -12.47 33.98
N THR A 516 44.89 -13.19 33.29
CA THR A 516 45.98 -13.96 33.97
C THR A 516 47.31 -13.46 33.38
N SER A 517 48.08 -12.87 34.26
CA SER A 517 49.45 -12.41 34.04
C SER A 517 50.35 -13.61 33.72
N PRO A 518 51.17 -13.60 32.68
CA PRO A 518 52.25 -14.58 32.56
C PRO A 518 53.51 -14.06 33.27
N ALA A 519 54.13 -14.97 34.02
CA ALA A 519 55.40 -14.80 34.74
C ALA A 519 56.56 -14.48 33.77
N VAL A 520 57.44 -13.59 34.26
CA VAL A 520 58.69 -13.19 33.67
C VAL A 520 59.73 -14.34 33.76
N PRO A 521 60.39 -14.75 32.68
CA PRO A 521 61.64 -15.53 32.80
C PRO A 521 62.85 -14.58 32.89
N THR A 522 63.65 -14.82 33.91
CA THR A 522 64.97 -14.22 34.19
C THR A 522 65.93 -14.55 33.04
N GLU A 523 66.63 -13.51 32.56
CA GLU A 523 67.82 -13.60 31.72
C GLU A 523 68.95 -14.25 32.48
N GLU A 524 69.60 -15.22 31.88
CA GLU A 524 70.93 -15.65 32.19
C GLU A 524 71.86 -15.32 31.01
N THR A 525 72.79 -14.46 31.29
CA THR A 525 73.94 -14.03 30.48
C THR A 525 74.90 -15.20 30.20
N SER A 526 75.32 -15.41 28.95
CA SER A 526 76.66 -15.88 28.65
C SER A 526 77.09 -15.58 27.21
N ARG A 527 78.13 -14.74 27.11
CA ARG A 527 79.26 -14.64 26.21
C ARG A 527 79.40 -15.65 25.07
N ALA A 528 79.49 -15.19 23.86
CA ALA A 528 80.72 -15.17 23.03
C ALA A 528 80.38 -14.39 21.74
#